data_90da4a6da6c3f6683e8d0f47dd23edf7
#
_entry.id   90da4a6da6c3f6683e8d0f47dd23edf7
#
_cell.length_a   1.000
_cell.length_b   1.000
_cell.length_c   1.000
_cell.angle_alpha   90.00
_cell.angle_beta   90.00
_cell.angle_gamma   90.00
#
_symmetry.space_group_name_H-M   'P 1'
#
loop_
_entity.id
_entity.type
_entity.pdbx_description
1 polymer ?
#
loop_
_entity_poly.entity_id
_entity_poly.type
_entity_poly.pdbx_seq_one_letter_code
_entity_poly.pdbx_strand_id
1 'polypeptide(L)'
;MRPSISSATYDFYLTKRYRWAVSLSTGIFMYLFLLAFLPFGVSNYNPDHEYNLQFLTEVGKFMVLTIALSLLCEFLIKPKVIQRVTKGAIIGWSVFMLIILGLANYLLYNWLGNWHDLGWTSAVGFVLNLSSIFVFPFLGVFFYFRYLMLNERVRKLAFHLEATADPAELIHFSGQGKTDTFSVSSSDFRYAQAQDNYVALFYMKNGRLQKELIRSTLSELLANTKSDLLMRCHRSYAVSLRQVHSVSGGSPLLLFLKDVPEPVRVSRTYRSEVLARLKRASRGV
;
A
#
# COMPACT_ATOMS: atom_id res chain seq x y z
N MET A 1 -16.53 21.48 -3.38
CA MET A 1 -15.36 21.70 -2.52
C MET A 1 -14.49 20.44 -2.57
N ARG A 2 -13.39 20.43 -3.34
CA ARG A 2 -12.49 19.26 -3.44
C ARG A 2 -11.74 19.11 -2.11
N PRO A 3 -11.75 17.93 -1.46
CA PRO A 3 -10.92 17.73 -0.27
C PRO A 3 -9.46 17.86 -0.70
N SER A 4 -8.72 18.74 -0.04
CA SER A 4 -7.29 18.89 -0.31
C SER A 4 -6.59 17.56 -0.05
N ILE A 5 -5.83 17.08 -1.01
CA ILE A 5 -5.06 15.81 -0.99
C ILE A 5 -4.14 15.70 0.26
N SER A 6 -3.87 16.81 0.94
CA SER A 6 -2.98 16.90 2.10
C SER A 6 -3.56 16.30 3.40
N SER A 7 -4.87 16.30 3.63
CA SER A 7 -5.46 15.80 4.89
C SER A 7 -5.56 14.27 4.97
N ALA A 8 -5.80 13.61 3.84
CA ALA A 8 -5.94 12.16 3.78
C ALA A 8 -4.63 11.36 4.03
N THR A 9 -3.47 12.04 4.07
CA THR A 9 -2.16 11.38 4.15
C THR A 9 -1.79 10.94 5.57
N TYR A 10 -2.40 11.52 6.62
CA TYR A 10 -2.05 11.28 8.02
C TYR A 10 -3.25 10.99 8.90
N ASP A 11 -4.36 10.49 8.34
CA ASP A 11 -5.62 10.23 9.09
C ASP A 11 -5.44 9.24 10.24
N PHE A 12 -4.46 8.32 10.12
CA PHE A 12 -4.13 7.38 11.20
C PHE A 12 -3.71 8.07 12.50
N TYR A 13 -3.14 9.29 12.43
CA TYR A 13 -2.56 10.01 13.55
C TYR A 13 -3.57 10.36 14.66
N LEU A 14 -4.85 10.47 14.29
CA LEU A 14 -5.95 10.73 15.24
C LEU A 14 -6.71 9.46 15.62
N THR A 15 -6.36 8.29 15.11
CA THR A 15 -7.05 7.04 15.44
C THR A 15 -6.77 6.58 16.87
N LYS A 16 -7.75 5.93 17.50
CA LYS A 16 -7.57 5.33 18.83
C LYS A 16 -6.40 4.32 18.85
N ARG A 17 -6.25 3.52 17.78
CA ARG A 17 -5.16 2.52 17.66
C ARG A 17 -3.78 3.16 17.72
N TYR A 18 -3.57 4.25 16.98
CA TYR A 18 -2.31 4.99 17.01
C TYR A 18 -2.00 5.55 18.40
N ARG A 19 -3.00 6.20 19.05
CA ARG A 19 -2.85 6.82 20.38
C ARG A 19 -2.47 5.78 21.45
N TRP A 20 -3.14 4.62 21.47
CA TRP A 20 -2.77 3.51 22.34
C TRP A 20 -1.36 2.99 22.05
N ALA A 21 -1.05 2.75 20.77
CA ALA A 21 0.25 2.22 20.39
C ALA A 21 1.40 3.14 20.77
N VAL A 22 1.29 4.47 20.53
CA VAL A 22 2.36 5.40 20.88
C VAL A 22 2.52 5.52 22.40
N SER A 23 1.43 5.56 23.16
CA SER A 23 1.50 5.69 24.62
C SER A 23 2.11 4.45 25.30
N LEU A 24 1.66 3.26 24.89
CA LEU A 24 2.18 2.01 25.45
C LEU A 24 3.62 1.76 25.03
N SER A 25 3.95 1.94 23.75
CA SER A 25 5.30 1.71 23.27
C SER A 25 6.32 2.64 23.92
N THR A 26 5.95 3.91 24.14
CA THR A 26 6.84 4.89 24.78
C THR A 26 7.17 4.50 26.21
N GLY A 27 6.17 4.12 27.01
CA GLY A 27 6.42 3.71 28.39
C GLY A 27 7.15 2.36 28.51
N ILE A 28 6.76 1.36 27.70
CA ILE A 28 7.45 0.07 27.68
C ILE A 28 8.90 0.24 27.24
N PHE A 29 9.15 1.04 26.18
CA PHE A 29 10.49 1.32 25.70
C PHE A 29 11.34 2.03 26.78
N MET A 30 10.77 3.01 27.48
CA MET A 30 11.41 3.68 28.61
C MET A 30 11.84 2.67 29.70
N TYR A 31 10.94 1.79 30.09
CA TYR A 31 11.22 0.78 31.10
C TYR A 31 12.37 -0.15 30.69
N LEU A 32 12.26 -0.72 29.48
CA LEU A 32 13.31 -1.61 28.97
C LEU A 32 14.65 -0.89 28.80
N PHE A 33 14.63 0.36 28.36
CA PHE A 33 15.83 1.17 28.21
C PHE A 33 16.51 1.45 29.56
N LEU A 34 15.72 1.81 30.60
CA LEU A 34 16.27 2.04 31.94
C LEU A 34 16.89 0.78 32.54
N LEU A 35 16.26 -0.39 32.32
CA LEU A 35 16.79 -1.66 32.82
C LEU A 35 18.04 -2.11 32.04
N ALA A 36 18.11 -1.87 30.74
CA ALA A 36 19.22 -2.34 29.92
C ALA A 36 20.47 -1.47 30.04
N PHE A 37 20.31 -0.14 30.14
CA PHE A 37 21.43 0.81 30.07
C PHE A 37 21.72 1.50 31.37
N LEU A 38 20.86 1.42 32.38
CA LEU A 38 21.02 2.07 33.70
C LEU A 38 21.46 3.54 33.62
N PRO A 39 20.89 4.38 32.73
CA PRO A 39 21.31 5.77 32.56
C PRO A 39 20.83 6.65 33.71
N PHE A 40 21.24 7.93 33.74
CA PHE A 40 20.76 8.97 34.67
C PHE A 40 21.04 8.68 36.15
N GLY A 41 22.14 8.01 36.44
CA GLY A 41 22.46 7.66 37.83
C GLY A 41 21.71 6.45 38.38
N VAL A 42 20.94 5.75 37.58
CA VAL A 42 20.25 4.50 37.96
C VAL A 42 21.31 3.45 38.40
N SER A 43 22.51 3.45 37.80
CA SER A 43 23.66 2.63 38.23
C SER A 43 24.11 2.93 39.65
N ASN A 44 23.99 4.19 40.12
CA ASN A 44 24.33 4.55 41.50
C ASN A 44 23.26 4.04 42.49
N TYR A 45 22.02 3.88 42.01
CA TYR A 45 20.91 3.35 42.80
C TYR A 45 20.96 1.82 42.93
N ASN A 46 21.58 1.15 41.97
CA ASN A 46 21.78 -0.29 41.94
C ASN A 46 23.25 -0.63 41.60
N PRO A 47 24.19 -0.37 42.47
CA PRO A 47 25.64 -0.54 42.22
C PRO A 47 26.01 -2.01 41.98
N ASP A 48 25.29 -2.92 42.59
CA ASP A 48 25.54 -4.37 42.48
C ASP A 48 24.88 -5.02 41.28
N HIS A 49 24.15 -4.21 40.46
CA HIS A 49 23.37 -4.68 39.30
C HIS A 49 22.39 -5.82 39.63
N GLU A 50 21.82 -5.80 40.83
CA GLU A 50 20.81 -6.77 41.24
C GLU A 50 19.42 -6.35 40.78
N TYR A 51 18.80 -7.17 39.95
CA TYR A 51 17.42 -6.95 39.46
C TYR A 51 16.39 -7.54 40.45
N ASN A 52 16.41 -7.03 41.68
CA ASN A 52 15.44 -7.41 42.69
C ASN A 52 14.05 -6.73 42.44
N LEU A 53 13.02 -7.23 43.11
CA LEU A 53 11.64 -6.74 42.94
C LEU A 53 11.51 -5.24 43.27
N GLN A 54 12.24 -4.78 44.28
CA GLN A 54 12.24 -3.37 44.70
C GLN A 54 12.76 -2.47 43.58
N PHE A 55 13.89 -2.80 42.97
CA PHE A 55 14.48 -2.07 41.86
C PHE A 55 13.55 -2.06 40.65
N LEU A 56 12.99 -3.22 40.29
CA LEU A 56 12.06 -3.32 39.18
C LEU A 56 10.78 -2.46 39.37
N THR A 57 10.29 -2.38 40.62
CA THR A 57 9.14 -1.53 40.94
C THR A 57 9.46 -0.04 40.91
N GLU A 58 10.65 0.38 41.40
CA GLU A 58 11.08 1.78 41.33
C GLU A 58 11.25 2.25 39.87
N VAL A 59 11.90 1.47 39.02
CA VAL A 59 12.00 1.76 37.58
C VAL A 59 10.63 1.69 36.91
N GLY A 60 9.76 0.80 37.36
CA GLY A 60 8.39 0.66 36.86
C GLY A 60 7.51 1.92 37.05
N LYS A 61 7.78 2.74 38.07
CA LYS A 61 7.07 4.01 38.29
C LYS A 61 7.25 4.98 37.11
N PHE A 62 8.43 5.01 36.51
CA PHE A 62 8.71 5.83 35.31
C PHE A 62 7.89 5.36 34.11
N MET A 63 7.75 4.06 33.93
CA MET A 63 6.90 3.48 32.87
C MET A 63 5.43 3.87 33.07
N VAL A 64 4.90 3.69 34.29
CA VAL A 64 3.51 3.96 34.62
C VAL A 64 3.19 5.44 34.43
N LEU A 65 4.05 6.34 34.93
CA LEU A 65 3.90 7.78 34.75
C LEU A 65 3.91 8.15 33.27
N THR A 66 4.87 7.64 32.51
CA THR A 66 5.01 7.92 31.07
C THR A 66 3.78 7.45 30.28
N ILE A 67 3.27 6.24 30.55
CA ILE A 67 2.06 5.73 29.90
C ILE A 67 0.84 6.59 30.30
N ALA A 68 0.63 6.82 31.59
CA ALA A 68 -0.54 7.56 32.08
C ALA A 68 -0.57 8.98 31.51
N LEU A 69 0.53 9.70 31.56
CA LEU A 69 0.62 11.07 31.04
C LEU A 69 0.48 11.11 29.52
N SER A 70 1.12 10.15 28.83
CA SER A 70 0.97 10.04 27.37
C SER A 70 -0.49 9.77 26.96
N LEU A 71 -1.17 8.85 27.64
CA LEU A 71 -2.60 8.59 27.39
C LEU A 71 -3.46 9.83 27.66
N LEU A 72 -3.22 10.53 28.75
CA LEU A 72 -3.92 11.78 29.08
C LEU A 72 -3.74 12.81 27.95
N CYS A 73 -2.52 13.05 27.52
CA CYS A 73 -2.22 13.99 26.45
C CYS A 73 -2.84 13.55 25.11
N GLU A 74 -2.70 12.29 24.73
CA GLU A 74 -3.16 11.74 23.45
C GLU A 74 -4.69 11.69 23.37
N PHE A 75 -5.40 11.40 24.47
CA PHE A 75 -6.85 11.24 24.45
C PHE A 75 -7.63 12.51 24.84
N LEU A 76 -7.11 13.33 25.76
CA LEU A 76 -7.82 14.50 26.25
C LEU A 76 -7.35 15.83 25.61
N ILE A 77 -6.04 16.00 25.41
CA ILE A 77 -5.48 17.27 24.92
C ILE A 77 -5.40 17.29 23.40
N LYS A 78 -4.79 16.25 22.79
CA LYS A 78 -4.56 16.19 21.34
C LYS A 78 -5.83 16.43 20.49
N PRO A 79 -7.00 15.85 20.78
CA PRO A 79 -8.20 16.06 19.96
C PRO A 79 -8.70 17.50 20.00
N LYS A 80 -8.42 18.23 21.09
CA LYS A 80 -8.81 19.63 21.26
C LYS A 80 -7.87 20.58 20.52
N VAL A 81 -6.57 20.23 20.47
CA VAL A 81 -5.52 21.06 19.87
C VAL A 81 -5.36 20.78 18.37
N ILE A 82 -5.41 19.51 17.97
CA ILE A 82 -5.19 19.11 16.57
C ILE A 82 -6.53 18.75 15.92
N GLN A 83 -7.16 19.73 15.31
CA GLN A 83 -8.38 19.55 14.51
C GLN A 83 -8.07 19.12 13.06
N ARG A 84 -6.92 19.56 12.51
CA ARG A 84 -6.44 19.19 11.19
C ARG A 84 -5.02 18.67 11.27
N VAL A 85 -4.80 17.47 10.71
CA VAL A 85 -3.48 16.84 10.74
C VAL A 85 -2.62 17.41 9.61
N THR A 86 -1.66 18.24 9.97
CA THR A 86 -0.63 18.78 9.08
C THR A 86 0.75 18.31 9.54
N LYS A 87 1.77 18.38 8.67
CA LYS A 87 3.14 18.05 9.06
C LYS A 87 3.61 18.89 10.25
N GLY A 88 3.30 20.19 10.25
CA GLY A 88 3.63 21.09 11.36
C GLY A 88 2.94 20.70 12.66
N ALA A 89 1.65 20.32 12.63
CA ALA A 89 0.92 19.86 13.79
C ALA A 89 1.51 18.56 14.37
N ILE A 90 1.95 17.62 13.51
CA ILE A 90 2.61 16.38 13.94
C ILE A 90 3.92 16.71 14.66
N ILE A 91 4.78 17.54 14.05
CA ILE A 91 6.07 17.92 14.63
C ILE A 91 5.86 18.69 15.95
N GLY A 92 5.01 19.71 15.95
CA GLY A 92 4.71 20.51 17.15
C GLY A 92 4.17 19.66 18.30
N TRP A 93 3.26 18.71 18.00
CA TRP A 93 2.75 17.78 19.01
C TRP A 93 3.84 16.83 19.53
N SER A 94 4.70 16.32 18.64
CA SER A 94 5.79 15.45 19.07
C SER A 94 6.78 16.20 19.98
N VAL A 95 7.16 17.43 19.62
CA VAL A 95 8.02 18.26 20.46
C VAL A 95 7.36 18.55 21.83
N PHE A 96 6.09 18.92 21.84
CA PHE A 96 5.33 19.09 23.08
C PHE A 96 5.36 17.84 23.94
N MET A 97 5.12 16.67 23.38
CA MET A 97 5.14 15.39 24.10
C MET A 97 6.53 15.07 24.66
N LEU A 98 7.59 15.33 23.91
CA LEU A 98 8.97 15.12 24.37
C LEU A 98 9.27 15.99 25.60
N ILE A 99 8.89 17.24 25.57
CA ILE A 99 9.10 18.20 26.68
C ILE A 99 8.29 17.79 27.91
N ILE A 100 6.98 17.54 27.75
CA ILE A 100 6.11 17.26 28.90
C ILE A 100 6.45 15.93 29.57
N LEU A 101 6.76 14.89 28.78
CA LEU A 101 7.20 13.60 29.32
C LEU A 101 8.56 13.72 29.98
N GLY A 102 9.49 14.47 29.39
CA GLY A 102 10.81 14.75 29.97
C GLY A 102 10.73 15.44 31.32
N LEU A 103 9.93 16.51 31.40
CA LEU A 103 9.72 17.26 32.66
C LEU A 103 9.05 16.39 33.74
N ALA A 104 8.02 15.62 33.37
CA ALA A 104 7.35 14.77 34.35
C ALA A 104 8.28 13.68 34.92
N ASN A 105 9.09 13.08 34.08
CA ASN A 105 10.06 12.08 34.53
C ASN A 105 11.20 12.71 35.33
N TYR A 106 11.62 13.96 35.01
CA TYR A 106 12.57 14.71 35.82
C TYR A 106 12.03 14.99 37.24
N LEU A 107 10.75 15.41 37.33
CA LEU A 107 10.12 15.64 38.62
C LEU A 107 9.98 14.33 39.43
N LEU A 108 9.62 13.22 38.76
CA LEU A 108 9.59 11.90 39.40
C LEU A 108 10.96 11.48 39.91
N TYR A 109 12.01 11.68 39.11
CA TYR A 109 13.41 11.41 39.51
C TYR A 109 13.80 12.19 40.75
N ASN A 110 13.51 13.49 40.79
CA ASN A 110 13.79 14.33 41.96
C ASN A 110 12.96 13.93 43.19
N TRP A 111 11.68 13.59 42.99
CA TRP A 111 10.82 13.15 44.08
C TRP A 111 11.33 11.85 44.71
N LEU A 112 11.76 10.88 43.93
CA LEU A 112 12.32 9.63 44.42
C LEU A 112 13.68 9.84 45.08
N GLY A 113 14.47 10.83 44.64
CA GLY A 113 15.78 11.20 45.18
C GLY A 113 15.75 12.28 46.26
N ASN A 114 14.60 12.50 46.93
CA ASN A 114 14.44 13.53 47.99
C ASN A 114 14.82 14.96 47.56
N TRP A 115 14.45 15.34 46.30
CA TRP A 115 14.65 16.69 45.77
C TRP A 115 16.11 17.19 45.76
N HIS A 116 17.04 16.31 45.49
CA HIS A 116 18.49 16.57 45.55
C HIS A 116 19.04 17.40 44.38
N ASP A 117 18.30 17.48 43.24
CA ASP A 117 18.77 18.16 42.03
C ASP A 117 17.63 18.95 41.36
N LEU A 118 17.42 20.17 41.85
CA LEU A 118 16.44 21.11 41.28
C LEU A 118 17.09 22.20 40.41
N GLY A 119 18.34 21.98 39.96
CA GLY A 119 19.06 22.92 39.12
C GLY A 119 18.42 23.06 37.72
N TRP A 120 18.34 24.29 37.21
CA TRP A 120 17.82 24.54 35.86
C TRP A 120 18.64 23.84 34.77
N THR A 121 19.95 23.84 34.89
CA THR A 121 20.88 23.15 33.98
C THR A 121 20.68 21.65 33.96
N SER A 122 20.48 21.05 35.13
CA SER A 122 20.18 19.63 35.29
C SER A 122 18.80 19.28 34.68
N ALA A 123 17.78 20.13 34.90
CA ALA A 123 16.46 19.93 34.33
C ALA A 123 16.52 19.93 32.80
N VAL A 124 17.17 20.92 32.19
CA VAL A 124 17.32 21.00 30.74
C VAL A 124 18.13 19.81 30.20
N GLY A 125 19.22 19.47 30.81
CA GLY A 125 20.05 18.32 30.43
C GLY A 125 19.27 17.00 30.51
N PHE A 126 18.52 16.79 31.59
CA PHE A 126 17.69 15.60 31.77
C PHE A 126 16.59 15.51 30.69
N VAL A 127 15.87 16.60 30.44
CA VAL A 127 14.81 16.65 29.42
C VAL A 127 15.39 16.38 28.03
N LEU A 128 16.52 16.96 27.65
CA LEU A 128 17.15 16.75 26.36
C LEU A 128 17.60 15.30 26.18
N ASN A 129 18.26 14.73 27.19
CA ASN A 129 18.73 13.34 27.16
C ASN A 129 17.55 12.36 27.06
N LEU A 130 16.52 12.56 27.88
CA LEU A 130 15.34 11.70 27.86
C LEU A 130 14.53 11.86 26.56
N SER A 131 14.43 13.08 26.04
CA SER A 131 13.80 13.34 24.76
C SER A 131 14.46 12.58 23.60
N SER A 132 15.79 12.47 23.61
CA SER A 132 16.54 11.70 22.61
C SER A 132 16.15 10.22 22.60
N ILE A 133 15.86 9.66 23.77
CA ILE A 133 15.39 8.28 23.93
C ILE A 133 13.97 8.12 23.39
N PHE A 134 13.07 9.05 23.72
CA PHE A 134 11.67 9.00 23.29
C PHE A 134 11.47 9.19 21.78
N VAL A 135 12.40 9.78 21.06
CA VAL A 135 12.35 9.90 19.61
C VAL A 135 12.18 8.54 18.93
N PHE A 136 12.83 7.48 19.43
CA PHE A 136 12.77 6.14 18.82
C PHE A 136 11.36 5.54 18.79
N PRO A 137 10.63 5.40 19.92
CA PRO A 137 9.28 4.86 19.90
C PRO A 137 8.29 5.78 19.15
N PHE A 138 8.45 7.10 19.22
CA PHE A 138 7.60 8.02 18.45
C PHE A 138 7.76 7.82 16.93
N LEU A 139 8.98 7.79 16.43
CA LEU A 139 9.26 7.54 15.02
C LEU A 139 8.87 6.13 14.60
N GLY A 140 9.18 5.12 15.41
CA GLY A 140 8.87 3.72 15.13
C GLY A 140 7.36 3.51 14.94
N VAL A 141 6.55 3.97 15.89
CA VAL A 141 5.09 3.87 15.80
C VAL A 141 4.54 4.70 14.63
N PHE A 142 5.06 5.91 14.41
CA PHE A 142 4.62 6.75 13.30
C PHE A 142 4.88 6.09 11.95
N PHE A 143 6.09 5.59 11.69
CA PHE A 143 6.43 4.94 10.42
C PHE A 143 5.71 3.60 10.24
N TYR A 144 5.49 2.84 11.31
CA TYR A 144 4.71 1.61 11.28
C TYR A 144 3.28 1.86 10.79
N PHE A 145 2.56 2.81 11.40
CA PHE A 145 1.20 3.15 10.98
C PHE A 145 1.14 3.76 9.58
N ARG A 146 2.15 4.55 9.21
CA ARG A 146 2.27 5.07 7.86
C ARG A 146 2.46 3.95 6.83
N TYR A 147 3.27 2.96 7.14
CA TYR A 147 3.46 1.77 6.32
C TYR A 147 2.15 0.99 6.14
N LEU A 148 1.44 0.71 7.22
CA LEU A 148 0.14 0.03 7.16
C LEU A 148 -0.86 0.77 6.26
N MET A 149 -0.94 2.09 6.40
CA MET A 149 -1.85 2.90 5.60
C MET A 149 -1.46 2.91 4.11
N LEU A 150 -0.17 2.98 3.80
CA LEU A 150 0.31 2.91 2.42
C LEU A 150 -0.02 1.55 1.78
N ASN A 151 0.21 0.46 2.50
CA ASN A 151 -0.13 -0.89 2.03
C ASN A 151 -1.63 -1.06 1.79
N GLU A 152 -2.50 -0.52 2.66
CA GLU A 152 -3.94 -0.53 2.42
C GLU A 152 -4.33 0.26 1.17
N ARG A 153 -3.70 1.42 0.93
CA ARG A 153 -3.97 2.21 -0.28
C ARG A 153 -3.54 1.49 -1.54
N VAL A 154 -2.34 0.90 -1.54
CA VAL A 154 -1.85 0.09 -2.67
C VAL A 154 -2.80 -1.08 -2.94
N ARG A 155 -3.24 -1.79 -1.88
CA ARG A 155 -4.19 -2.89 -2.01
C ARG A 155 -5.56 -2.45 -2.53
N LYS A 156 -6.07 -1.30 -2.08
CA LYS A 156 -7.34 -0.73 -2.60
C LYS A 156 -7.21 -0.28 -4.06
N LEU A 157 -6.07 0.30 -4.45
CA LEU A 157 -5.79 0.65 -5.84
C LEU A 157 -5.68 -0.60 -6.72
N ALA A 158 -4.99 -1.64 -6.27
CA ALA A 158 -4.92 -2.91 -6.97
C ALA A 158 -6.30 -3.54 -7.13
N PHE A 159 -7.10 -3.57 -6.06
CA PHE A 159 -8.49 -4.07 -6.10
C PHE A 159 -9.39 -3.22 -6.99
N HIS A 160 -9.24 -1.89 -7.02
CA HIS A 160 -9.98 -1.04 -7.95
C HIS A 160 -9.54 -1.22 -9.40
N LEU A 161 -8.26 -1.45 -9.65
CA LEU A 161 -7.77 -1.80 -10.99
C LEU A 161 -8.29 -3.17 -11.45
N GLU A 162 -8.43 -4.13 -10.53
CA GLU A 162 -9.07 -5.43 -10.79
C GLU A 162 -10.60 -5.31 -10.94
N ALA A 163 -11.25 -4.44 -10.17
CA ALA A 163 -12.71 -4.24 -10.21
C ALA A 163 -13.17 -3.30 -11.34
N THR A 164 -12.31 -2.43 -11.86
CA THR A 164 -12.54 -1.66 -13.10
C THR A 164 -12.14 -2.44 -14.35
N ALA A 165 -11.42 -3.57 -14.22
CA ALA A 165 -11.51 -4.62 -15.21
C ALA A 165 -12.94 -5.14 -15.14
N ASP A 166 -13.78 -4.71 -16.08
CA ASP A 166 -15.11 -5.22 -16.41
C ASP A 166 -15.22 -6.71 -16.04
N PRO A 167 -16.28 -7.19 -15.38
CA PRO A 167 -16.38 -8.58 -14.98
C PRO A 167 -15.97 -9.42 -16.18
N ALA A 168 -14.90 -10.18 -16.00
CA ALA A 168 -14.19 -10.81 -17.11
C ALA A 168 -15.18 -11.67 -17.90
N GLU A 169 -15.76 -11.07 -18.93
CA GLU A 169 -16.65 -11.75 -19.85
C GLU A 169 -15.87 -12.95 -20.42
N LEU A 170 -16.33 -14.15 -20.14
CA LEU A 170 -15.72 -15.34 -20.68
C LEU A 170 -16.03 -15.41 -22.18
N ILE A 171 -14.98 -15.42 -22.99
CA ILE A 171 -15.11 -15.68 -24.42
C ILE A 171 -15.11 -17.19 -24.60
N HIS A 172 -16.22 -17.71 -25.12
CA HIS A 172 -16.39 -19.12 -25.41
C HIS A 172 -16.09 -19.38 -26.89
N PHE A 173 -15.07 -20.18 -27.14
CA PHE A 173 -14.70 -20.63 -28.46
C PHE A 173 -15.18 -22.07 -28.67
N SER A 174 -15.83 -22.35 -29.77
CA SER A 174 -16.34 -23.68 -30.15
C SER A 174 -15.76 -24.09 -31.50
N GLY A 175 -15.11 -25.26 -31.52
CA GLY A 175 -14.61 -25.89 -32.74
C GLY A 175 -15.64 -26.79 -33.44
N GLN A 176 -15.19 -27.54 -34.42
CA GLN A 176 -16.06 -28.46 -35.22
C GLN A 176 -16.40 -29.76 -34.45
N GLY A 177 -15.68 -30.12 -33.38
CA GLY A 177 -15.95 -31.27 -32.53
C GLY A 177 -16.84 -30.93 -31.34
N LYS A 178 -17.69 -31.87 -30.87
CA LYS A 178 -18.56 -31.69 -29.71
C LYS A 178 -17.80 -31.42 -28.41
N THR A 179 -16.50 -31.74 -28.36
CA THR A 179 -15.59 -31.55 -27.22
C THR A 179 -14.56 -30.43 -27.40
N ASP A 180 -14.49 -29.85 -28.62
CA ASP A 180 -13.51 -28.80 -28.92
C ASP A 180 -14.03 -27.43 -28.47
N THR A 181 -14.11 -27.24 -27.17
CA THR A 181 -14.55 -25.96 -26.58
C THR A 181 -13.46 -25.43 -25.68
N PHE A 182 -13.19 -24.12 -25.77
CA PHE A 182 -12.26 -23.42 -24.92
C PHE A 182 -12.86 -22.11 -24.42
N SER A 183 -12.70 -21.84 -23.14
CA SER A 183 -13.20 -20.62 -22.53
C SER A 183 -12.05 -19.87 -21.89
N VAL A 184 -11.95 -18.59 -22.17
CA VAL A 184 -10.90 -17.74 -21.62
C VAL A 184 -11.49 -16.37 -21.27
N SER A 185 -10.95 -15.76 -20.22
CA SER A 185 -11.31 -14.39 -19.86
C SER A 185 -10.98 -13.41 -20.99
N SER A 186 -11.89 -12.47 -21.27
CA SER A 186 -11.64 -11.40 -22.23
C SER A 186 -10.43 -10.53 -21.89
N SER A 187 -10.06 -10.46 -20.60
CA SER A 187 -8.86 -9.77 -20.12
C SER A 187 -7.57 -10.52 -20.46
N ASP A 188 -7.64 -11.85 -20.55
CA ASP A 188 -6.47 -12.70 -20.80
C ASP A 188 -6.27 -13.02 -22.27
N PHE A 189 -7.34 -13.08 -23.07
CA PHE A 189 -7.26 -13.34 -24.49
C PHE A 189 -6.53 -12.23 -25.25
N ARG A 190 -5.60 -12.59 -26.12
CA ARG A 190 -4.80 -11.65 -26.93
C ARG A 190 -5.18 -11.67 -28.39
N TYR A 191 -5.01 -12.79 -29.05
CA TYR A 191 -5.33 -12.94 -30.48
C TYR A 191 -5.54 -14.40 -30.87
N ALA A 192 -6.18 -14.60 -32.02
CA ALA A 192 -6.32 -15.87 -32.69
C ALA A 192 -5.54 -15.86 -34.00
N GLN A 193 -4.93 -17.00 -34.35
CA GLN A 193 -4.16 -17.20 -35.59
C GLN A 193 -4.60 -18.48 -36.28
N ALA A 194 -4.99 -18.39 -37.54
CA ALA A 194 -5.25 -19.58 -38.36
C ALA A 194 -3.95 -20.34 -38.65
N GLN A 195 -3.99 -21.65 -38.41
CA GLN A 195 -2.87 -22.59 -38.67
C GLN A 195 -3.46 -23.84 -39.32
N ASP A 196 -3.43 -23.88 -40.65
CA ASP A 196 -4.04 -24.93 -41.49
C ASP A 196 -5.51 -25.20 -41.10
N ASN A 197 -5.82 -26.39 -40.57
CA ASN A 197 -7.15 -26.80 -40.15
C ASN A 197 -7.46 -26.45 -38.68
N TYR A 198 -6.61 -25.70 -38.02
CA TYR A 198 -6.72 -25.28 -36.61
C TYR A 198 -6.65 -23.77 -36.48
N VAL A 199 -7.23 -23.28 -35.42
CA VAL A 199 -7.03 -21.90 -34.94
C VAL A 199 -6.28 -21.96 -33.61
N ALA A 200 -5.14 -21.30 -33.57
CA ALA A 200 -4.36 -21.11 -32.36
C ALA A 200 -4.89 -19.89 -31.59
N LEU A 201 -5.34 -20.08 -30.38
CA LEU A 201 -5.76 -19.05 -29.46
C LEU A 201 -4.63 -18.69 -28.53
N PHE A 202 -4.21 -17.43 -28.51
CA PHE A 202 -3.14 -16.93 -27.67
C PHE A 202 -3.72 -16.13 -26.50
N TYR A 203 -3.37 -16.52 -25.28
CA TYR A 203 -3.89 -15.91 -24.06
C TYR A 203 -2.84 -15.90 -22.94
N MET A 204 -3.00 -15.02 -21.98
CA MET A 204 -2.12 -14.94 -20.81
C MET A 204 -2.59 -15.89 -19.72
N LYS A 205 -1.65 -16.66 -19.15
CA LYS A 205 -1.87 -17.49 -17.97
C LYS A 205 -0.65 -17.41 -17.06
N ASN A 206 -0.85 -16.97 -15.83
CA ASN A 206 0.23 -16.80 -14.86
C ASN A 206 1.39 -15.91 -15.38
N GLY A 207 1.07 -14.82 -16.09
CA GLY A 207 2.06 -13.90 -16.66
C GLY A 207 2.84 -14.42 -17.87
N ARG A 208 2.43 -15.55 -18.46
CA ARG A 208 3.07 -16.13 -19.66
C ARG A 208 2.06 -16.29 -20.79
N LEU A 209 2.49 -16.01 -22.02
CA LEU A 209 1.68 -16.22 -23.21
C LEU A 209 1.55 -17.73 -23.47
N GLN A 210 0.34 -18.25 -23.45
CA GLN A 210 -0.01 -19.64 -23.71
C GLN A 210 -0.75 -19.76 -25.06
N LYS A 211 -0.75 -20.97 -25.61
CA LYS A 211 -1.39 -21.29 -26.88
C LYS A 211 -2.29 -22.51 -26.70
N GLU A 212 -3.55 -22.38 -27.17
CA GLU A 212 -4.51 -23.47 -27.27
C GLU A 212 -4.91 -23.65 -28.72
N LEU A 213 -5.10 -24.90 -29.18
CA LEU A 213 -5.48 -25.20 -30.56
C LEU A 213 -6.90 -25.71 -30.61
N ILE A 214 -7.72 -25.09 -31.44
CA ILE A 214 -9.09 -25.52 -31.73
C ILE A 214 -9.21 -25.88 -33.20
N ARG A 215 -9.79 -27.04 -33.48
CA ARG A 215 -10.03 -27.47 -34.87
C ARG A 215 -11.22 -26.71 -35.44
N SER A 216 -10.93 -25.68 -36.21
CA SER A 216 -11.93 -24.81 -36.86
C SER A 216 -11.23 -23.92 -37.90
N THR A 217 -12.03 -23.31 -38.76
CA THR A 217 -11.56 -22.16 -39.55
C THR A 217 -11.72 -20.87 -38.72
N LEU A 218 -10.85 -19.88 -38.97
CA LEU A 218 -10.97 -18.59 -38.26
C LEU A 218 -12.33 -17.91 -38.50
N SER A 219 -12.95 -18.11 -39.68
CA SER A 219 -14.25 -17.56 -40.01
C SER A 219 -15.40 -18.20 -39.23
N GLU A 220 -15.41 -19.53 -39.13
CA GLU A 220 -16.40 -20.28 -38.33
C GLU A 220 -16.23 -19.99 -36.82
N LEU A 221 -14.99 -19.96 -36.34
CA LEU A 221 -14.68 -19.66 -34.95
C LEU A 221 -15.27 -18.28 -34.57
N LEU A 222 -15.01 -17.24 -35.36
CA LEU A 222 -15.52 -15.89 -35.12
C LEU A 222 -17.05 -15.79 -35.27
N ALA A 223 -17.65 -16.53 -36.17
CA ALA A 223 -19.12 -16.56 -36.35
C ALA A 223 -19.82 -17.21 -35.13
N ASN A 224 -19.22 -18.25 -34.56
CA ASN A 224 -19.73 -18.95 -33.39
C ASN A 224 -19.44 -18.20 -32.05
N THR A 225 -18.42 -17.36 -32.05
CA THR A 225 -18.05 -16.56 -30.88
C THR A 225 -18.83 -15.24 -30.90
N LYS A 226 -19.91 -15.16 -30.15
CA LYS A 226 -20.75 -13.95 -30.05
C LYS A 226 -20.09 -12.92 -29.13
N SER A 227 -18.95 -12.35 -29.53
CA SER A 227 -18.28 -11.34 -28.76
C SER A 227 -17.87 -10.15 -29.63
N ASP A 228 -18.37 -8.97 -29.29
CA ASP A 228 -18.01 -7.71 -29.97
C ASP A 228 -16.56 -7.29 -29.69
N LEU A 229 -15.90 -7.97 -28.77
CA LEU A 229 -14.51 -7.71 -28.38
C LEU A 229 -13.50 -8.25 -29.38
N LEU A 230 -13.92 -9.20 -30.25
CA LEU A 230 -13.06 -9.80 -31.25
C LEU A 230 -13.15 -9.06 -32.57
N MET A 231 -12.01 -8.78 -33.16
CA MET A 231 -11.90 -8.10 -34.43
C MET A 231 -10.99 -8.84 -35.39
N ARG A 232 -11.54 -9.24 -36.53
CA ARG A 232 -10.73 -9.77 -37.63
C ARG A 232 -9.89 -8.65 -38.23
N CYS A 233 -8.58 -8.82 -38.28
CA CYS A 233 -7.66 -7.83 -38.83
C CYS A 233 -6.85 -8.35 -40.05
N HIS A 234 -6.87 -9.67 -40.26
CA HIS A 234 -6.20 -10.33 -41.37
C HIS A 234 -6.98 -11.59 -41.79
N ARG A 235 -6.70 -12.15 -42.97
CA ARG A 235 -7.25 -13.45 -43.35
C ARG A 235 -6.92 -14.55 -42.32
N SER A 236 -5.77 -14.45 -41.65
CA SER A 236 -5.27 -15.42 -40.67
C SER A 236 -5.22 -14.92 -39.24
N TYR A 237 -5.64 -13.69 -38.94
CA TYR A 237 -5.58 -13.13 -37.58
C TYR A 237 -6.86 -12.42 -37.17
N ALA A 238 -7.23 -12.66 -35.91
CA ALA A 238 -8.22 -11.88 -35.19
C ALA A 238 -7.64 -11.48 -33.83
N VAL A 239 -7.92 -10.26 -33.36
CA VAL A 239 -7.36 -9.70 -32.13
C VAL A 239 -8.46 -9.28 -31.16
N SER A 240 -8.14 -9.25 -29.89
CA SER A 240 -8.99 -8.61 -28.87
C SER A 240 -8.82 -7.09 -28.96
N LEU A 241 -9.92 -6.37 -29.18
CA LEU A 241 -9.95 -4.90 -29.24
C LEU A 241 -9.44 -4.26 -27.95
N ARG A 242 -9.77 -4.86 -26.81
CA ARG A 242 -9.35 -4.38 -25.46
C ARG A 242 -7.85 -4.48 -25.22
N GLN A 243 -7.18 -5.37 -25.95
CA GLN A 243 -5.75 -5.62 -25.76
C GLN A 243 -4.86 -4.84 -26.74
N VAL A 244 -5.43 -4.09 -27.66
CA VAL A 244 -4.69 -3.18 -28.55
C VAL A 244 -4.28 -1.95 -27.75
N HIS A 245 -2.98 -1.81 -27.46
CA HIS A 245 -2.47 -0.65 -26.73
C HIS A 245 -1.89 0.45 -27.64
N SER A 246 -1.44 0.09 -28.85
CA SER A 246 -0.97 1.08 -29.83
C SER A 246 -1.10 0.58 -31.26
N VAL A 247 -1.12 1.51 -32.18
CA VAL A 247 -1.30 1.25 -33.62
C VAL A 247 -0.27 2.05 -34.40
N SER A 248 0.50 1.41 -35.27
CA SER A 248 1.40 2.10 -36.20
C SER A 248 0.61 2.48 -37.48
N GLY A 249 0.61 3.75 -37.85
CA GLY A 249 -0.10 4.28 -39.01
C GLY A 249 0.52 3.95 -40.37
N GLY A 250 1.61 3.20 -40.43
CA GLY A 250 2.36 2.88 -41.66
C GLY A 250 1.62 1.92 -42.62
N SER A 251 2.30 1.53 -43.70
CA SER A 251 1.88 0.50 -44.60
C SER A 251 2.94 -0.63 -44.58
N PRO A 252 2.67 -1.79 -43.98
CA PRO A 252 1.39 -2.26 -43.43
C PRO A 252 1.00 -1.59 -42.10
N LEU A 253 -0.31 -1.53 -41.81
CA LEU A 253 -0.81 -1.15 -40.47
C LEU A 253 -0.49 -2.26 -39.49
N LEU A 254 0.09 -1.89 -38.33
CA LEU A 254 0.48 -2.85 -37.28
C LEU A 254 -0.27 -2.56 -36.00
N LEU A 255 -0.79 -3.62 -35.37
CA LEU A 255 -1.44 -3.57 -34.05
C LEU A 255 -0.47 -4.13 -33.00
N PHE A 256 -0.17 -3.35 -31.98
CA PHE A 256 0.62 -3.76 -30.83
C PHE A 256 -0.33 -4.17 -29.71
N LEU A 257 -0.25 -5.41 -29.29
CA LEU A 257 -1.09 -5.98 -28.23
C LEU A 257 -0.32 -6.00 -26.92
N LYS A 258 -1.04 -5.85 -25.82
CA LYS A 258 -0.47 -5.94 -24.49
C LYS A 258 0.17 -7.32 -24.25
N ASP A 259 1.37 -7.35 -23.72
CA ASP A 259 2.15 -8.56 -23.38
C ASP A 259 2.42 -9.51 -24.58
N VAL A 260 2.33 -9.01 -25.80
CA VAL A 260 2.68 -9.76 -27.03
C VAL A 260 3.90 -9.09 -27.67
N PRO A 261 5.04 -9.83 -27.84
CA PRO A 261 6.27 -9.23 -28.34
C PRO A 261 6.19 -8.80 -29.80
N GLU A 262 5.43 -9.53 -30.63
CA GLU A 262 5.35 -9.26 -32.05
C GLU A 262 4.04 -8.56 -32.44
N PRO A 263 4.09 -7.48 -33.25
CA PRO A 263 2.89 -6.80 -33.69
C PRO A 263 2.11 -7.63 -34.72
N VAL A 264 0.77 -7.55 -34.65
CA VAL A 264 -0.12 -8.21 -35.58
C VAL A 264 -0.35 -7.31 -36.80
N ARG A 265 -0.11 -7.85 -38.00
CA ARG A 265 -0.29 -7.13 -39.27
C ARG A 265 -1.78 -7.08 -39.65
N VAL A 266 -2.23 -5.89 -40.10
CA VAL A 266 -3.58 -5.69 -40.64
C VAL A 266 -3.50 -5.72 -42.15
N SER A 267 -4.34 -6.57 -42.78
CA SER A 267 -4.38 -6.59 -44.24
C SER A 267 -5.17 -5.38 -44.81
N ARG A 268 -4.90 -5.04 -46.05
CA ARG A 268 -5.54 -3.89 -46.73
C ARG A 268 -7.06 -3.95 -46.66
N THR A 269 -7.64 -5.15 -46.84
CA THR A 269 -9.10 -5.40 -46.83
C THR A 269 -9.75 -5.05 -45.50
N TYR A 270 -9.08 -5.28 -44.35
CA TYR A 270 -9.62 -5.05 -43.00
C TYR A 270 -9.26 -3.70 -42.42
N ARG A 271 -8.39 -2.92 -43.09
CA ARG A 271 -7.85 -1.65 -42.56
C ARG A 271 -8.94 -0.64 -42.17
N SER A 272 -9.90 -0.42 -43.02
CA SER A 272 -10.99 0.57 -42.77
C SER A 272 -11.86 0.17 -41.59
N GLU A 273 -12.22 -1.11 -41.52
CA GLU A 273 -13.03 -1.66 -40.42
C GLU A 273 -12.26 -1.59 -39.07
N VAL A 274 -11.00 -2.00 -39.06
CA VAL A 274 -10.13 -1.96 -37.87
C VAL A 274 -10.03 -0.53 -37.32
N LEU A 275 -9.75 0.45 -38.19
CA LEU A 275 -9.65 1.85 -37.77
C LEU A 275 -10.98 2.41 -37.28
N ALA A 276 -12.11 2.03 -37.88
CA ALA A 276 -13.42 2.44 -37.45
C ALA A 276 -13.80 1.88 -36.07
N ARG A 277 -13.53 0.58 -35.83
CA ARG A 277 -13.79 -0.05 -34.53
C ARG A 277 -12.87 0.51 -33.40
N LEU A 278 -11.59 0.74 -33.68
CA LEU A 278 -10.67 1.37 -32.72
C LEU A 278 -11.10 2.79 -32.36
N LYS A 279 -11.56 3.60 -33.33
CA LYS A 279 -12.09 4.94 -33.06
C LYS A 279 -13.38 4.92 -32.22
N ARG A 280 -14.25 3.92 -32.38
CA ARG A 280 -15.44 3.76 -31.52
C ARG A 280 -15.05 3.36 -30.10
N ALA A 281 -14.13 2.42 -29.94
CA ALA A 281 -13.63 1.99 -28.66
C ALA A 281 -12.96 3.14 -27.87
N SER A 282 -12.25 4.07 -28.55
CA SER A 282 -11.62 5.22 -27.91
C SER A 282 -12.58 6.37 -27.54
N ARG A 283 -13.85 6.36 -28.05
CA ARG A 283 -14.87 7.38 -27.73
C ARG A 283 -15.85 6.95 -26.64
N GLY A 284 -15.81 5.68 -26.23
CA GLY A 284 -16.65 5.11 -25.19
C GLY A 284 -16.00 5.03 -23.80
N VAL A 285 -14.87 5.69 -23.61
CA VAL A 285 -14.17 5.82 -22.31
C VAL A 285 -14.31 7.25 -21.78
#